data_61174ed47d7fb435abfbe886144effe7
#
_entry.id   61174ed47d7fb435abfbe886144effe7
#
_cell.length_a   1.000
_cell.length_b   1.000
_cell.length_c   1.000
_cell.angle_alpha   90.00
_cell.angle_beta   90.00
_cell.angle_gamma   90.00
#
_symmetry.space_group_name_H-M   'P 1'
#
loop_
_entity.id
_entity.type
_entity.pdbx_description
1 polymer ?
#
loop_
_entity_poly.entity_id
_entity_poly.type
_entity_poly.pdbx_seq_one_letter_code
_entity_poly.pdbx_strand_id
1 'polypeptide(L)'
;MQIIIIISSLCFVLYFYETVRFFKPSILKSDFFKALNKENVIKSKYGEKSKYETIQDLKINKGLDVVPSIFPSVFLKKNLVYKELDIFPLGGVSNKITVFCKEGEQFSIYKSDRYGFNNPDKEWDQKRINFFLVGDSFAQGSCVQPGEDMASQIRSLTNLPAISLGMAANGPLIELATLKEYIVKKNPQIVLWLYFERNDLDDLKIEKSNKILLNYLKNNFSQNLISKQFMIDKKLLEQIKYSERILLNPDYLKKKHTVKFLSFKKIIRLQIVRDKMALDRGLDFGIDPLFKTIMLNAKDFISKFDGQLYFIYLPDKERYTNQNLNEDVYLKKMQVLKLINDINIPIIDIHKKFFTKQNDPLQYFAHRIYGHYSPKGYNEISKVILKEIENLNINKQE
;
A
#
# COMPACT_ATOMS: atom_id res chain seq x y z
N MET A 1 -13.49 10.40 -51.89
CA MET A 1 -14.76 10.64 -51.21
C MET A 1 -15.19 9.42 -50.39
N GLN A 2 -15.28 8.21 -50.95
CA GLN A 2 -15.73 7.00 -50.26
C GLN A 2 -14.90 6.65 -49.02
N ILE A 3 -13.55 6.74 -49.07
CA ILE A 3 -12.66 6.45 -47.94
C ILE A 3 -12.91 7.39 -46.77
N ILE A 4 -13.14 8.68 -47.03
CA ILE A 4 -13.43 9.68 -45.99
C ILE A 4 -14.76 9.36 -45.30
N ILE A 5 -15.78 8.95 -46.06
CA ILE A 5 -17.09 8.56 -45.51
C ILE A 5 -16.94 7.34 -44.61
N ILE A 6 -16.17 6.34 -45.03
CA ILE A 6 -15.94 5.12 -44.23
C ILE A 6 -15.22 5.46 -42.93
N ILE A 7 -14.18 6.25 -42.98
CA ILE A 7 -13.42 6.66 -41.78
C ILE A 7 -14.32 7.47 -40.82
N SER A 8 -15.07 8.44 -41.37
CA SER A 8 -15.98 9.26 -40.55
C SER A 8 -17.07 8.42 -39.88
N SER A 9 -17.63 7.45 -40.61
CA SER A 9 -18.64 6.52 -40.08
C SER A 9 -18.06 5.64 -38.98
N LEU A 10 -16.86 5.12 -39.17
CA LEU A 10 -16.19 4.30 -38.15
C LEU A 10 -15.90 5.12 -36.89
N CYS A 11 -15.38 6.33 -37.02
CA CYS A 11 -15.14 7.25 -35.87
C CYS A 11 -16.48 7.54 -35.18
N PHE A 12 -17.53 7.84 -35.89
CA PHE A 12 -18.85 8.08 -35.30
C PHE A 12 -19.35 6.89 -34.50
N VAL A 13 -19.25 5.66 -35.05
CA VAL A 13 -19.64 4.44 -34.33
C VAL A 13 -18.83 4.22 -33.08
N LEU A 14 -17.51 4.43 -33.11
CA LEU A 14 -16.64 4.27 -31.95
C LEU A 14 -16.98 5.29 -30.84
N TYR A 15 -17.15 6.56 -31.17
CA TYR A 15 -17.52 7.60 -30.20
C TYR A 15 -18.97 7.44 -29.71
N PHE A 16 -19.88 7.01 -30.55
CA PHE A 16 -21.24 6.67 -30.14
C PHE A 16 -21.26 5.51 -29.16
N TYR A 17 -20.50 4.45 -29.44
CA TYR A 17 -20.38 3.30 -28.57
C TYR A 17 -19.76 3.70 -27.21
N GLU A 18 -18.66 4.49 -27.22
CA GLU A 18 -18.01 5.00 -26.02
C GLU A 18 -18.97 5.83 -25.17
N THR A 19 -19.73 6.74 -25.82
CA THR A 19 -20.71 7.61 -25.16
C THR A 19 -21.86 6.82 -24.58
N VAL A 20 -22.44 5.90 -25.35
CA VAL A 20 -23.54 5.05 -24.87
C VAL A 20 -23.10 4.18 -23.70
N ARG A 21 -21.89 3.62 -23.76
CA ARG A 21 -21.34 2.81 -22.67
C ARG A 21 -21.00 3.63 -21.44
N PHE A 22 -20.49 4.85 -21.66
CA PHE A 22 -20.21 5.78 -20.58
C PHE A 22 -21.48 6.21 -19.83
N PHE A 23 -22.57 6.47 -20.58
CA PHE A 23 -23.85 6.87 -19.99
C PHE A 23 -24.78 5.69 -19.66
N LYS A 24 -24.50 4.47 -20.16
CA LYS A 24 -25.31 3.30 -19.79
C LYS A 24 -25.12 2.95 -18.31
N PRO A 25 -26.21 2.99 -17.50
CA PRO A 25 -26.13 2.71 -16.07
C PRO A 25 -25.62 1.30 -15.71
N SER A 26 -25.52 0.38 -16.66
CA SER A 26 -25.22 -1.03 -16.40
C SER A 26 -23.75 -1.31 -16.05
N ILE A 27 -22.79 -0.50 -16.50
CA ILE A 27 -21.37 -0.67 -16.15
C ILE A 27 -21.04 0.17 -14.91
N LEU A 28 -21.52 1.41 -14.86
CA LEU A 28 -21.50 2.23 -13.65
C LEU A 28 -22.34 1.64 -12.51
N LYS A 29 -23.46 0.97 -12.83
CA LYS A 29 -24.27 0.27 -11.84
C LYS A 29 -23.56 -0.91 -11.19
N SER A 30 -22.78 -1.72 -11.91
CA SER A 30 -22.14 -2.89 -11.28
C SER A 30 -21.10 -2.47 -10.24
N ASP A 31 -20.20 -1.54 -10.53
CA ASP A 31 -19.15 -1.15 -9.57
C ASP A 31 -19.63 -0.09 -8.58
N PHE A 32 -20.49 0.82 -9.02
CA PHE A 32 -21.15 1.78 -8.13
C PHE A 32 -22.20 1.12 -7.23
N PHE A 33 -23.02 0.19 -7.76
CA PHE A 33 -23.95 -0.58 -6.93
C PHE A 33 -23.25 -1.66 -6.12
N LYS A 34 -22.14 -2.24 -6.58
CA LYS A 34 -21.27 -3.07 -5.72
C LYS A 34 -20.65 -2.24 -4.62
N ALA A 35 -20.17 -1.03 -4.92
CA ALA A 35 -19.65 -0.10 -3.91
C ALA A 35 -20.75 0.40 -2.96
N LEU A 36 -21.92 0.80 -3.46
CA LEU A 36 -23.09 1.18 -2.66
C LEU A 36 -23.67 0.00 -1.87
N ASN A 37 -23.78 -1.18 -2.46
CA ASN A 37 -24.20 -2.37 -1.71
C ASN A 37 -23.16 -2.77 -0.69
N LYS A 38 -21.88 -2.67 -1.01
CA LYS A 38 -20.77 -2.86 -0.06
C LYS A 38 -20.86 -1.82 1.07
N GLU A 39 -21.09 -0.55 0.75
CA GLU A 39 -21.24 0.52 1.72
C GLU A 39 -22.54 0.38 2.54
N ASN A 40 -23.65 0.00 1.92
CA ASN A 40 -24.93 -0.21 2.61
C ASN A 40 -24.95 -1.48 3.46
N VAL A 41 -24.32 -2.56 3.03
CA VAL A 41 -24.13 -3.77 3.84
C VAL A 41 -23.23 -3.47 5.05
N ILE A 42 -22.22 -2.62 4.87
CA ILE A 42 -21.34 -2.17 5.95
C ILE A 42 -22.10 -1.27 6.92
N LYS A 43 -22.84 -0.27 6.43
CA LYS A 43 -23.64 0.65 7.25
C LYS A 43 -24.73 -0.08 8.04
N SER A 44 -25.45 -0.99 7.39
CA SER A 44 -26.52 -1.75 8.04
C SER A 44 -26.00 -2.78 9.06
N LYS A 45 -24.80 -3.32 8.84
CA LYS A 45 -24.26 -4.41 9.67
C LYS A 45 -23.32 -3.93 10.77
N TYR A 46 -22.61 -2.79 10.59
CA TYR A 46 -21.46 -2.43 11.43
C TYR A 46 -21.47 -0.97 11.95
N GLY A 47 -22.61 -0.27 11.88
CA GLY A 47 -22.77 1.10 12.43
C GLY A 47 -22.11 2.21 11.58
N GLU A 48 -22.58 3.45 11.79
CA GLU A 48 -22.37 4.56 10.85
C GLU A 48 -21.24 5.52 11.22
N LYS A 49 -20.51 5.32 12.36
CA LYS A 49 -19.49 6.28 12.77
C LYS A 49 -18.40 6.42 11.72
N SER A 50 -18.22 7.63 11.20
CA SER A 50 -17.10 8.00 10.33
C SER A 50 -15.78 8.03 11.12
N LYS A 51 -14.64 8.02 10.41
CA LYS A 51 -13.32 8.19 11.06
C LYS A 51 -13.26 9.49 11.89
N TYR A 52 -13.82 10.58 11.37
CA TYR A 52 -13.84 11.86 12.05
C TYR A 52 -14.64 11.78 13.37
N GLU A 53 -15.86 11.23 13.33
CA GLU A 53 -16.69 11.04 14.53
C GLU A 53 -16.03 10.12 15.55
N THR A 54 -15.36 9.06 15.09
CA THR A 54 -14.58 8.18 15.98
C THR A 54 -13.44 8.94 16.68
N ILE A 55 -12.71 9.78 15.94
CA ILE A 55 -11.63 10.61 16.50
C ILE A 55 -12.20 11.63 17.52
N GLN A 56 -13.32 12.29 17.19
CA GLN A 56 -13.95 13.24 18.11
C GLN A 56 -14.46 12.56 19.38
N ASP A 57 -15.08 11.41 19.26
CA ASP A 57 -15.55 10.62 20.40
C ASP A 57 -14.38 10.23 21.34
N LEU A 58 -13.27 9.76 20.78
CA LEU A 58 -12.08 9.43 21.56
C LEU A 58 -11.45 10.64 22.23
N LYS A 59 -11.43 11.80 21.57
CA LYS A 59 -10.90 13.05 22.13
C LYS A 59 -11.79 13.60 23.25
N ILE A 60 -13.09 13.73 22.98
CA ILE A 60 -14.04 14.43 23.88
C ILE A 60 -14.45 13.54 25.04
N ASN A 61 -14.89 12.30 24.73
CA ASN A 61 -15.49 11.41 25.74
C ASN A 61 -14.45 10.61 26.52
N LYS A 62 -13.26 10.35 25.94
CA LYS A 62 -12.20 9.58 26.60
C LYS A 62 -10.96 10.40 26.95
N GLY A 63 -10.91 11.67 26.58
CA GLY A 63 -9.77 12.56 26.88
C GLY A 63 -8.46 12.12 26.24
N LEU A 64 -8.50 11.34 25.15
CA LEU A 64 -7.32 10.78 24.52
C LEU A 64 -6.71 11.73 23.49
N ASP A 65 -5.38 11.71 23.39
CA ASP A 65 -4.66 12.46 22.34
C ASP A 65 -4.60 11.61 21.05
N VAL A 66 -5.56 11.86 20.18
CA VAL A 66 -5.87 11.03 19.01
C VAL A 66 -5.64 11.78 17.71
N VAL A 67 -5.04 11.10 16.74
CA VAL A 67 -4.84 11.60 15.37
C VAL A 67 -5.39 10.62 14.34
N PRO A 68 -5.80 11.08 13.14
CA PRO A 68 -5.96 10.18 12.01
C PRO A 68 -4.59 9.66 11.55
N SER A 69 -4.54 8.45 11.00
CA SER A 69 -3.36 7.99 10.30
C SER A 69 -3.07 8.89 9.09
N ILE A 70 -1.82 9.29 8.94
CA ILE A 70 -1.30 10.08 7.82
C ILE A 70 -0.10 9.33 7.21
N PHE A 71 -0.04 9.29 5.89
CA PHE A 71 0.93 8.47 5.16
C PHE A 71 1.94 9.33 4.40
N PRO A 72 3.17 8.88 4.20
CA PRO A 72 4.20 9.57 3.44
C PRO A 72 3.73 10.00 2.05
N SER A 73 2.97 9.16 1.36
CA SER A 73 2.44 9.42 0.01
C SER A 73 1.53 10.66 -0.08
N VAL A 74 1.01 11.17 1.05
CA VAL A 74 0.26 12.44 1.08
C VAL A 74 1.12 13.59 0.58
N PHE A 75 2.43 13.56 0.87
CA PHE A 75 3.38 14.60 0.48
C PHE A 75 3.81 14.56 -1.00
N LEU A 76 3.34 13.57 -1.76
CA LEU A 76 3.48 13.48 -3.21
C LEU A 76 2.31 14.16 -3.96
N LYS A 77 1.28 14.60 -3.25
CA LYS A 77 0.08 15.20 -3.83
C LYS A 77 0.20 16.72 -3.95
N LYS A 78 -0.60 17.33 -4.83
CA LYS A 78 -0.57 18.79 -5.09
C LYS A 78 -1.17 19.65 -3.96
N ASN A 79 -1.98 19.08 -3.08
CA ASN A 79 -2.70 19.84 -2.03
C ASN A 79 -1.97 19.70 -0.69
N LEU A 80 -0.82 20.36 -0.58
CA LEU A 80 0.00 20.38 0.62
C LEU A 80 -0.07 21.76 1.29
N VAL A 81 0.09 21.78 2.61
CA VAL A 81 0.35 23.00 3.38
C VAL A 81 1.68 23.63 2.93
N TYR A 82 2.66 22.79 2.63
CA TYR A 82 4.01 23.20 2.23
C TYR A 82 4.15 23.17 0.71
N LYS A 83 4.62 24.28 0.11
CA LYS A 83 4.95 24.33 -1.32
C LYS A 83 6.21 23.52 -1.62
N GLU A 84 7.18 23.58 -0.72
CA GLU A 84 8.44 22.83 -0.79
C GLU A 84 8.67 22.12 0.55
N LEU A 85 9.18 20.91 0.50
CA LEU A 85 9.56 20.12 1.66
C LEU A 85 11.07 20.14 1.80
N ASP A 86 11.55 20.58 2.95
CA ASP A 86 12.95 20.43 3.40
C ASP A 86 13.22 19.03 3.97
N ILE A 87 12.16 18.37 4.50
CA ILE A 87 12.15 17.00 5.00
C ILE A 87 10.94 16.28 4.42
N PHE A 88 11.16 15.07 3.89
CA PHE A 88 10.09 14.17 3.48
C PHE A 88 9.81 13.19 4.61
N PRO A 89 8.68 13.27 5.32
CA PRO A 89 8.32 12.35 6.40
C PRO A 89 8.13 10.93 5.87
N LEU A 90 8.67 9.93 6.58
CA LEU A 90 8.56 8.52 6.18
C LEU A 90 7.75 7.68 7.19
N GLY A 91 7.49 8.20 8.38
CA GLY A 91 6.60 7.62 9.38
C GLY A 91 5.36 8.47 9.62
N GLY A 92 4.50 8.04 10.55
CA GLY A 92 3.35 8.79 11.04
C GLY A 92 3.68 9.73 12.20
N VAL A 93 2.64 10.24 12.89
CA VAL A 93 2.82 11.05 14.12
C VAL A 93 3.24 10.13 15.27
N SER A 94 4.30 10.50 15.98
CA SER A 94 4.87 9.67 17.04
C SER A 94 4.03 9.66 18.32
N ASN A 95 4.05 8.53 19.04
CA ASN A 95 3.47 8.36 20.38
C ASN A 95 2.00 8.77 20.50
N LYS A 96 1.19 8.70 19.43
CA LYS A 96 -0.22 9.08 19.40
C LYS A 96 -1.15 7.87 19.27
N ILE A 97 -2.34 7.99 19.84
CA ILE A 97 -3.42 7.07 19.47
C ILE A 97 -3.83 7.40 18.03
N THR A 98 -3.67 6.44 17.15
CA THR A 98 -3.87 6.63 15.72
C THR A 98 -5.07 5.84 15.24
N VAL A 99 -6.08 6.54 14.69
CA VAL A 99 -7.24 5.90 14.05
C VAL A 99 -6.89 5.65 12.58
N PHE A 100 -6.81 4.36 12.19
CA PHE A 100 -6.29 3.99 10.89
C PHE A 100 -7.39 3.73 9.86
N CYS A 101 -7.86 2.52 9.71
CA CYS A 101 -8.82 2.14 8.68
C CYS A 101 -9.89 1.20 9.24
N LYS A 102 -10.94 0.96 8.45
CA LYS A 102 -12.06 0.12 8.82
C LYS A 102 -12.42 -0.80 7.64
N GLU A 103 -12.24 -2.08 7.83
CA GLU A 103 -12.70 -3.14 6.94
C GLU A 103 -13.53 -4.16 7.74
N GLY A 104 -14.45 -3.68 8.55
CA GLY A 104 -15.28 -4.48 9.44
C GLY A 104 -16.09 -3.60 10.38
N GLU A 105 -16.31 -4.09 11.62
CA GLU A 105 -17.15 -3.43 12.61
C GLU A 105 -16.52 -2.16 13.17
N GLN A 106 -15.21 -2.17 13.39
CA GLN A 106 -14.51 -1.12 14.12
C GLN A 106 -13.32 -0.60 13.29
N PHE A 107 -12.94 0.65 13.59
CA PHE A 107 -11.65 1.15 13.11
C PHE A 107 -10.52 0.41 13.80
N SER A 108 -9.47 0.11 13.04
CA SER A 108 -8.17 -0.23 13.61
C SER A 108 -7.62 1.00 14.31
N ILE A 109 -7.30 0.85 15.59
CA ILE A 109 -6.79 1.92 16.44
C ILE A 109 -5.56 1.38 17.16
N TYR A 110 -4.42 2.03 16.97
CA TYR A 110 -3.18 1.65 17.61
C TYR A 110 -2.48 2.86 18.25
N LYS A 111 -1.59 2.62 19.19
CA LYS A 111 -0.65 3.63 19.66
C LYS A 111 0.61 3.54 18.80
N SER A 112 0.90 4.59 18.06
CA SER A 112 2.13 4.67 17.25
C SER A 112 3.37 4.68 18.16
N ASP A 113 4.45 4.09 17.65
CA ASP A 113 5.75 4.12 18.32
C ASP A 113 6.42 5.52 18.25
N ARG A 114 7.62 5.64 18.79
CA ARG A 114 8.41 6.88 18.83
C ARG A 114 8.76 7.46 17.45
N TYR A 115 8.54 6.71 16.38
CA TYR A 115 8.77 7.14 15.00
C TYR A 115 7.50 7.16 14.15
N GLY A 116 6.34 6.90 14.78
CA GLY A 116 5.04 6.99 14.13
C GLY A 116 4.57 5.74 13.40
N PHE A 117 5.27 4.61 13.54
CA PHE A 117 4.85 3.33 12.97
C PHE A 117 3.93 2.53 13.91
N ASN A 118 3.29 1.49 13.38
CA ASN A 118 2.42 0.61 14.14
C ASN A 118 3.21 -0.50 14.84
N ASN A 119 3.90 -0.15 15.92
CA ASN A 119 4.63 -1.11 16.75
C ASN A 119 4.48 -0.80 18.23
N PRO A 120 4.65 -1.78 19.12
CA PRO A 120 4.95 -1.50 20.53
C PRO A 120 6.26 -0.74 20.63
N ASP A 121 6.25 0.45 21.26
CA ASP A 121 7.42 1.33 21.31
C ASP A 121 8.65 0.68 21.94
N LYS A 122 8.44 -0.22 22.92
CA LYS A 122 9.51 -0.99 23.59
C LYS A 122 10.37 -1.85 22.65
N GLU A 123 9.86 -2.20 21.47
CA GLU A 123 10.63 -2.98 20.48
C GLU A 123 11.88 -2.20 20.03
N TRP A 124 11.80 -0.87 19.98
CA TRP A 124 12.93 -0.02 19.64
C TRP A 124 14.04 0.02 20.71
N ASP A 125 13.78 -0.46 21.93
CA ASP A 125 14.79 -0.51 23.01
C ASP A 125 15.71 -1.74 22.89
N GLN A 126 15.31 -2.72 22.08
CA GLN A 126 16.13 -3.89 21.81
C GLN A 126 17.45 -3.51 21.13
N LYS A 127 18.56 -4.11 21.57
CA LYS A 127 19.89 -3.89 20.96
C LYS A 127 19.95 -4.41 19.53
N ARG A 128 19.26 -5.51 19.26
CA ARG A 128 19.16 -6.16 17.95
C ARG A 128 17.69 -6.39 17.63
N ILE A 129 17.30 -6.12 16.41
CA ILE A 129 15.97 -6.42 15.87
C ILE A 129 16.14 -7.54 14.86
N ASN A 130 15.51 -8.70 15.13
CA ASN A 130 15.64 -9.87 14.27
C ASN A 130 14.92 -9.69 12.94
N PHE A 131 13.70 -9.11 12.97
CA PHE A 131 12.89 -8.92 11.78
C PHE A 131 12.53 -7.46 11.58
N PHE A 132 12.80 -6.94 10.38
CA PHE A 132 12.20 -5.71 9.90
C PHE A 132 11.27 -6.02 8.73
N LEU A 133 10.10 -5.41 8.73
CA LEU A 133 9.15 -5.48 7.64
C LEU A 133 9.08 -4.11 6.97
N VAL A 134 9.31 -4.03 5.67
CA VAL A 134 9.04 -2.84 4.86
C VAL A 134 7.95 -3.16 3.86
N GLY A 135 7.16 -2.18 3.48
CA GLY A 135 6.02 -2.36 2.60
C GLY A 135 4.99 -1.26 2.81
N ASP A 136 3.84 -1.48 2.22
CA ASP A 136 2.70 -0.58 2.25
C ASP A 136 1.72 -0.85 3.42
N SER A 137 0.44 -0.82 3.11
CA SER A 137 -0.66 -1.09 4.03
C SER A 137 -0.64 -2.50 4.62
N PHE A 138 -0.14 -3.50 3.90
CA PHE A 138 -0.01 -4.86 4.41
C PHE A 138 1.06 -4.97 5.50
N ALA A 139 2.17 -4.26 5.34
CA ALA A 139 3.20 -4.18 6.38
C ALA A 139 2.71 -3.39 7.59
N GLN A 140 1.95 -2.30 7.39
CA GLN A 140 1.37 -1.51 8.48
C GLN A 140 0.33 -2.28 9.31
N GLY A 141 -0.24 -3.36 8.77
CA GLY A 141 -1.34 -4.10 9.41
C GLY A 141 -2.69 -3.44 9.18
N SER A 142 -3.04 -3.20 7.92
CA SER A 142 -4.29 -2.53 7.56
C SER A 142 -5.51 -3.22 8.12
N CYS A 143 -6.32 -2.41 8.80
CA CYS A 143 -7.67 -2.68 9.26
C CYS A 143 -7.81 -3.84 10.26
N VAL A 144 -6.71 -4.35 10.80
CA VAL A 144 -6.71 -5.30 11.92
C VAL A 144 -6.34 -4.60 13.23
N GLN A 145 -6.67 -5.19 14.36
CA GLN A 145 -6.39 -4.63 15.68
C GLN A 145 -4.90 -4.84 16.07
N PRO A 146 -4.38 -4.08 17.03
CA PRO A 146 -3.04 -4.31 17.58
C PRO A 146 -2.84 -5.77 18.00
N GLY A 147 -1.74 -6.36 17.58
CA GLY A 147 -1.45 -7.78 17.83
C GLY A 147 -1.84 -8.71 16.67
N GLU A 148 -2.64 -8.25 15.72
CA GLU A 148 -3.14 -9.06 14.59
C GLU A 148 -2.37 -8.82 13.29
N ASP A 149 -1.52 -7.80 13.23
CA ASP A 149 -0.66 -7.47 12.09
C ASP A 149 0.52 -8.46 11.95
N MET A 150 1.17 -8.46 10.78
CA MET A 150 2.22 -9.43 10.44
C MET A 150 3.43 -9.36 11.40
N ALA A 151 3.89 -8.17 11.77
CA ALA A 151 5.02 -8.03 12.69
C ALA A 151 4.66 -8.56 14.09
N SER A 152 3.43 -8.32 14.54
CA SER A 152 2.92 -8.85 15.81
C SER A 152 2.79 -10.37 15.77
N GLN A 153 2.34 -10.94 14.66
CA GLN A 153 2.28 -12.40 14.49
C GLN A 153 3.68 -13.02 14.50
N ILE A 154 4.65 -12.40 13.82
CA ILE A 154 6.04 -12.87 13.84
C ILE A 154 6.59 -12.83 15.28
N ARG A 155 6.40 -11.73 16.01
CA ARG A 155 6.81 -11.66 17.43
C ARG A 155 6.19 -12.79 18.28
N SER A 156 4.89 -13.02 18.10
CA SER A 156 4.18 -14.06 18.85
C SER A 156 4.64 -15.47 18.51
N LEU A 157 4.93 -15.75 17.24
CA LEU A 157 5.32 -17.07 16.78
C LEU A 157 6.79 -17.42 17.09
N THR A 158 7.66 -16.40 17.14
CA THR A 158 9.10 -16.62 17.29
C THR A 158 9.67 -16.21 18.64
N ASN A 159 8.96 -15.39 19.41
CA ASN A 159 9.45 -14.68 20.61
C ASN A 159 10.69 -13.79 20.31
N LEU A 160 10.88 -13.38 19.06
CA LEU A 160 11.98 -12.50 18.64
C LEU A 160 11.46 -11.10 18.31
N PRO A 161 12.31 -10.04 18.52
CA PRO A 161 11.95 -8.69 18.14
C PRO A 161 11.65 -8.55 16.64
N ALA A 162 10.53 -7.92 16.33
CA ALA A 162 10.13 -7.60 14.98
C ALA A 162 9.50 -6.21 14.92
N ILE A 163 9.91 -5.40 13.94
CA ILE A 163 9.41 -4.04 13.71
C ILE A 163 8.87 -3.92 12.29
N SER A 164 7.66 -3.41 12.17
CA SER A 164 7.11 -2.96 10.90
C SER A 164 7.46 -1.49 10.65
N LEU A 165 8.00 -1.20 9.48
CA LEU A 165 8.22 0.13 8.93
C LEU A 165 7.19 0.46 7.83
N GLY A 166 6.14 -0.35 7.71
CA GLY A 166 5.09 -0.18 6.70
C GLY A 166 4.20 1.02 6.97
N MET A 167 3.86 1.72 5.90
CA MET A 167 2.85 2.79 5.91
C MET A 167 2.00 2.66 4.63
N ALA A 168 0.69 2.81 4.77
CA ALA A 168 -0.23 2.65 3.66
C ALA A 168 0.11 3.55 2.46
N ALA A 169 -0.03 3.01 1.27
CA ALA A 169 0.30 3.67 0.01
C ALA A 169 1.78 4.11 -0.11
N ASN A 170 2.68 3.42 0.59
CA ASN A 170 4.09 3.46 0.25
C ASN A 170 4.32 2.60 -1.00
N GLY A 171 5.19 3.08 -1.88
CA GLY A 171 5.75 2.29 -2.94
C GLY A 171 7.24 2.04 -2.71
N PRO A 172 7.91 1.32 -3.61
CA PRO A 172 9.27 0.82 -3.41
C PRO A 172 10.33 1.88 -3.09
N LEU A 173 10.17 3.12 -3.56
CA LEU A 173 11.16 4.17 -3.31
C LEU A 173 11.02 4.77 -1.90
N ILE A 174 9.80 4.94 -1.39
CA ILE A 174 9.55 5.31 0.01
C ILE A 174 9.99 4.17 0.94
N GLU A 175 9.74 2.92 0.57
CA GLU A 175 10.17 1.75 1.34
C GLU A 175 11.68 1.67 1.48
N LEU A 176 12.44 1.90 0.38
CA LEU A 176 13.91 2.01 0.44
C LEU A 176 14.37 3.15 1.34
N ALA A 177 13.73 4.32 1.23
CA ALA A 177 14.05 5.48 2.06
C ALA A 177 13.83 5.17 3.53
N THR A 178 12.70 4.56 3.87
CA THR A 178 12.33 4.17 5.23
C THR A 178 13.32 3.15 5.80
N LEU A 179 13.67 2.15 5.01
CA LEU A 179 14.70 1.17 5.38
C LEU A 179 16.02 1.87 5.72
N LYS A 180 16.52 2.74 4.84
CA LYS A 180 17.79 3.45 5.03
C LYS A 180 17.81 4.40 6.23
N GLU A 181 16.67 4.98 6.61
CA GLU A 181 16.60 5.89 7.77
C GLU A 181 16.53 5.15 9.12
N TYR A 182 15.78 4.05 9.22
CA TYR A 182 15.39 3.52 10.52
C TYR A 182 16.13 2.27 10.99
N ILE A 183 16.78 1.49 10.10
CA ILE A 183 17.41 0.23 10.52
C ILE A 183 18.89 0.38 10.96
N VAL A 184 19.54 1.49 10.65
CA VAL A 184 21.02 1.70 10.73
C VAL A 184 21.64 1.29 12.07
N LYS A 185 20.94 1.50 13.19
CA LYS A 185 21.48 1.24 14.53
C LYS A 185 20.96 -0.05 15.16
N LYS A 186 20.29 -0.92 14.40
CA LYS A 186 19.54 -2.06 14.95
C LYS A 186 20.02 -3.42 14.46
N ASN A 187 21.09 -3.46 13.66
CA ASN A 187 21.69 -4.69 13.13
C ASN A 187 20.65 -5.73 12.70
N PRO A 188 19.88 -5.46 11.65
CA PRO A 188 18.80 -6.32 11.19
C PRO A 188 19.37 -7.68 10.80
N GLN A 189 18.73 -8.78 11.23
CA GLN A 189 19.07 -10.11 10.77
C GLN A 189 18.31 -10.48 9.50
N ILE A 190 17.02 -10.20 9.49
CA ILE A 190 16.10 -10.51 8.41
C ILE A 190 15.29 -9.27 8.08
N VAL A 191 15.24 -8.91 6.81
CA VAL A 191 14.35 -7.87 6.30
C VAL A 191 13.37 -8.51 5.32
N LEU A 192 12.09 -8.35 5.59
CA LEU A 192 10.99 -8.80 4.75
C LEU A 192 10.48 -7.62 3.94
N TRP A 193 10.71 -7.64 2.63
CA TRP A 193 10.14 -6.68 1.72
C TRP A 193 8.80 -7.19 1.23
N LEU A 194 7.71 -6.62 1.77
CA LEU A 194 6.34 -7.02 1.47
C LEU A 194 5.86 -6.29 0.23
N TYR A 195 6.00 -6.93 -0.92
CA TYR A 195 5.57 -6.40 -2.20
C TYR A 195 4.11 -6.78 -2.47
N PHE A 196 3.23 -5.80 -2.59
CA PHE A 196 1.85 -6.02 -2.97
C PHE A 196 1.64 -5.80 -4.47
N GLU A 197 1.23 -6.84 -5.18
CA GLU A 197 1.21 -6.87 -6.63
C GLU A 197 0.33 -5.80 -7.30
N ARG A 198 -0.67 -5.25 -6.56
CA ARG A 198 -1.66 -4.37 -7.17
C ARG A 198 -1.19 -2.93 -7.32
N ASN A 199 -0.49 -2.38 -6.35
CA ASN A 199 -0.21 -0.93 -6.29
C ASN A 199 1.28 -0.55 -6.26
N ASP A 200 2.19 -1.39 -5.79
CA ASP A 200 3.59 -0.99 -5.56
C ASP A 200 4.25 -0.39 -6.81
N LEU A 201 4.05 -0.99 -7.98
CA LEU A 201 4.61 -0.44 -9.23
C LEU A 201 3.91 0.84 -9.68
N ASP A 202 2.65 1.04 -9.32
CA ASP A 202 1.91 2.27 -9.63
C ASP A 202 2.29 3.39 -8.65
N ASP A 203 2.50 3.07 -7.38
CA ASP A 203 2.99 4.01 -6.37
C ASP A 203 4.41 4.47 -6.72
N LEU A 204 5.30 3.58 -7.18
CA LEU A 204 6.62 3.93 -7.69
C LEU A 204 6.58 4.97 -8.82
N LYS A 205 5.59 4.90 -9.73
CA LYS A 205 5.43 5.90 -10.81
C LYS A 205 5.18 7.30 -10.27
N ILE A 206 4.54 7.40 -9.10
CA ILE A 206 4.28 8.68 -8.44
C ILE A 206 5.52 9.14 -7.67
N GLU A 207 6.15 8.25 -6.93
CA GLU A 207 7.30 8.51 -6.06
C GLU A 207 8.53 8.99 -6.80
N LYS A 208 8.80 8.47 -8.00
CA LYS A 208 9.97 8.84 -8.81
C LYS A 208 9.99 10.31 -9.28
N SER A 209 8.89 11.04 -9.08
CA SER A 209 8.86 12.48 -9.33
C SER A 209 9.48 13.31 -8.18
N ASN A 210 9.70 12.71 -7.01
CA ASN A 210 10.18 13.41 -5.81
C ASN A 210 11.71 13.35 -5.71
N LYS A 211 12.34 14.52 -5.72
CA LYS A 211 13.82 14.65 -5.70
C LYS A 211 14.45 14.15 -4.41
N ILE A 212 13.78 14.33 -3.25
CA ILE A 212 14.31 13.86 -1.95
C ILE A 212 14.33 12.33 -1.95
N LEU A 213 13.25 11.69 -2.40
CA LEU A 213 13.18 10.23 -2.48
C LEU A 213 14.23 9.67 -3.44
N LEU A 214 14.44 10.28 -4.61
CA LEU A 214 15.46 9.84 -5.56
C LEU A 214 16.88 9.92 -4.99
N ASN A 215 17.16 10.82 -4.03
CA ASN A 215 18.46 10.88 -3.41
C ASN A 215 18.79 9.61 -2.58
N TYR A 216 17.79 8.85 -2.12
CA TYR A 216 18.02 7.57 -1.43
C TYR A 216 18.63 6.48 -2.31
N LEU A 217 18.64 6.65 -3.62
CA LEU A 217 19.41 5.79 -4.52
C LEU A 217 20.93 6.00 -4.39
N LYS A 218 21.37 7.10 -3.81
CA LYS A 218 22.77 7.37 -3.51
C LYS A 218 23.18 6.65 -2.21
N ASN A 219 24.40 6.13 -2.19
CA ASN A 219 24.87 5.31 -1.07
C ASN A 219 24.93 6.02 0.29
N ASN A 220 25.26 7.32 0.31
CA ASN A 220 25.52 8.07 1.54
C ASN A 220 24.43 9.10 1.85
N PHE A 221 23.26 9.03 1.21
CA PHE A 221 22.20 9.97 1.51
C PHE A 221 21.32 9.48 2.66
N SER A 222 21.10 10.34 3.64
CA SER A 222 20.11 10.22 4.71
C SER A 222 19.60 11.61 5.08
N GLN A 223 18.35 11.71 5.41
CA GLN A 223 17.75 12.92 6.00
C GLN A 223 17.99 13.01 7.51
N ASN A 224 18.53 11.96 8.15
CA ASN A 224 18.66 11.81 9.61
C ASN A 224 17.31 11.96 10.34
N LEU A 225 16.26 11.28 9.86
CA LEU A 225 14.90 11.45 10.35
C LEU A 225 14.72 11.04 11.82
N ILE A 226 15.47 10.04 12.30
CA ILE A 226 15.46 9.61 13.70
C ILE A 226 15.72 10.80 14.64
N SER A 227 16.67 11.68 14.30
CA SER A 227 16.99 12.86 15.12
C SER A 227 16.04 14.04 14.91
N LYS A 228 15.15 13.94 13.94
CA LYS A 228 14.24 15.03 13.52
C LYS A 228 12.77 14.73 13.79
N GLN A 229 12.47 13.73 14.63
CA GLN A 229 11.08 13.29 14.84
C GLN A 229 10.16 14.44 15.27
N PHE A 230 10.60 15.35 16.11
CA PHE A 230 9.83 16.51 16.50
C PHE A 230 9.42 17.39 15.28
N MET A 231 10.34 17.58 14.33
CA MET A 231 10.04 18.36 13.11
C MET A 231 9.06 17.59 12.20
N ILE A 232 9.20 16.27 12.14
CA ILE A 232 8.27 15.40 11.39
C ILE A 232 6.88 15.52 12.00
N ASP A 233 6.74 15.33 13.30
CA ASP A 233 5.44 15.42 14.00
C ASP A 233 4.77 16.77 13.76
N LYS A 234 5.52 17.87 13.87
CA LYS A 234 5.01 19.20 13.57
C LYS A 234 4.43 19.29 12.16
N LYS A 235 5.18 18.84 11.14
CA LYS A 235 4.73 18.87 9.74
C LYS A 235 3.49 18.00 9.51
N LEU A 236 3.48 16.81 10.09
CA LEU A 236 2.33 15.90 9.98
C LEU A 236 1.07 16.48 10.63
N LEU A 237 1.20 17.04 11.83
CA LEU A 237 0.07 17.67 12.54
C LEU A 237 -0.47 18.91 11.80
N GLU A 238 0.39 19.72 11.20
CA GLU A 238 -0.02 20.85 10.37
C GLU A 238 -0.74 20.37 9.10
N GLN A 239 -0.25 19.31 8.45
CA GLN A 239 -0.92 18.73 7.29
C GLN A 239 -2.29 18.11 7.66
N ILE A 240 -2.40 17.45 8.81
CA ILE A 240 -3.68 16.93 9.33
C ILE A 240 -4.67 18.07 9.51
N LYS A 241 -4.29 19.15 10.23
CA LYS A 241 -5.16 20.32 10.44
C LYS A 241 -5.59 20.96 9.12
N TYR A 242 -4.70 21.05 8.15
CA TYR A 242 -5.01 21.58 6.82
C TYR A 242 -6.03 20.69 6.10
N SER A 243 -5.82 19.38 6.12
CA SER A 243 -6.71 18.42 5.49
C SER A 243 -8.11 18.42 6.13
N GLU A 244 -8.20 18.54 7.46
CA GLU A 244 -9.46 18.68 8.18
C GLU A 244 -10.23 19.95 7.77
N ARG A 245 -9.54 21.09 7.65
CA ARG A 245 -10.16 22.35 7.18
C ARG A 245 -10.74 22.23 5.77
N ILE A 246 -10.02 21.55 4.87
CA ILE A 246 -10.50 21.33 3.51
C ILE A 246 -11.73 20.42 3.51
N LEU A 247 -11.69 19.32 4.27
CA LEU A 247 -12.79 18.35 4.34
C LEU A 247 -14.05 18.93 4.98
N LEU A 248 -13.90 19.86 5.91
CA LEU A 248 -15.02 20.54 6.58
C LEU A 248 -15.53 21.77 5.81
N ASN A 249 -14.87 22.18 4.71
CA ASN A 249 -15.31 23.30 3.91
C ASN A 249 -16.51 22.91 3.03
N PRO A 250 -17.68 23.56 3.19
CA PRO A 250 -18.88 23.27 2.41
C PRO A 250 -18.68 23.39 0.89
N ASP A 251 -17.85 24.33 0.44
CA ASP A 251 -17.56 24.54 -0.99
C ASP A 251 -16.70 23.42 -1.57
N TYR A 252 -15.81 22.83 -0.78
CA TYR A 252 -15.07 21.65 -1.18
C TYR A 252 -15.97 20.43 -1.36
N LEU A 253 -16.91 20.23 -0.44
CA LEU A 253 -17.92 19.17 -0.52
C LEU A 253 -18.81 19.33 -1.76
N LYS A 254 -19.24 20.56 -2.08
CA LYS A 254 -19.98 20.87 -3.31
C LYS A 254 -19.15 20.59 -4.57
N LYS A 255 -17.87 20.96 -4.61
CA LYS A 255 -16.96 20.67 -5.75
C LYS A 255 -16.71 19.18 -5.96
N LYS A 256 -16.72 18.36 -4.92
CA LYS A 256 -16.58 16.90 -5.03
C LYS A 256 -17.72 16.25 -5.82
N HIS A 257 -18.91 16.86 -5.82
CA HIS A 257 -20.04 16.43 -6.65
C HIS A 257 -19.96 16.88 -8.13
N THR A 258 -19.02 17.77 -8.48
CA THR A 258 -18.83 18.30 -9.84
C THR A 258 -17.76 17.52 -10.64
N VAL A 259 -17.36 16.32 -10.24
CA VAL A 259 -16.35 15.48 -10.92
C VAL A 259 -16.84 14.88 -12.27
N LYS A 260 -17.85 15.49 -12.90
CA LYS A 260 -18.25 15.12 -14.28
C LYS A 260 -17.22 15.51 -15.35
N PHE A 261 -16.34 16.47 -15.10
CA PHE A 261 -15.44 17.00 -16.13
C PHE A 261 -14.21 16.11 -16.43
N LEU A 262 -13.71 15.36 -15.44
CA LEU A 262 -12.61 14.39 -15.65
C LEU A 262 -13.06 13.18 -16.45
N SER A 263 -14.36 12.89 -16.47
CA SER A 263 -14.95 11.81 -17.19
C SER A 263 -15.02 12.06 -18.70
N PHE A 264 -15.13 13.33 -19.12
CA PHE A 264 -15.18 13.71 -20.54
C PHE A 264 -13.87 13.41 -21.29
N LYS A 265 -12.72 13.55 -20.61
CA LYS A 265 -11.41 13.15 -21.16
C LYS A 265 -11.32 11.65 -21.46
N LYS A 266 -12.02 10.80 -20.73
CA LYS A 266 -12.06 9.36 -20.98
C LYS A 266 -12.84 9.05 -22.27
N ILE A 267 -13.95 9.75 -22.51
CA ILE A 267 -14.74 9.62 -23.75
C ILE A 267 -13.90 10.07 -24.96
N ILE A 268 -13.26 11.25 -24.87
CA ILE A 268 -12.41 11.78 -25.96
C ILE A 268 -11.28 10.80 -26.30
N ARG A 269 -10.72 10.11 -25.30
CA ARG A 269 -9.64 9.14 -25.48
C ARG A 269 -10.11 7.76 -25.88
N LEU A 270 -11.43 7.56 -26.08
CA LEU A 270 -12.03 6.24 -26.36
C LEU A 270 -11.54 5.17 -25.35
N GLN A 271 -11.50 5.50 -24.07
CA GLN A 271 -10.87 4.65 -23.05
C GLN A 271 -11.54 3.28 -22.94
N ILE A 272 -12.88 3.22 -23.00
CA ILE A 272 -13.63 1.95 -22.91
C ILE A 272 -13.36 1.07 -24.14
N VAL A 273 -13.28 1.70 -25.33
CA VAL A 273 -12.94 0.98 -26.57
C VAL A 273 -11.51 0.43 -26.49
N ARG A 274 -10.55 1.26 -26.07
CA ARG A 274 -9.14 0.87 -25.92
C ARG A 274 -8.95 -0.26 -24.91
N ASP A 275 -9.62 -0.18 -23.77
CA ASP A 275 -9.60 -1.23 -22.75
C ASP A 275 -10.17 -2.55 -23.27
N LYS A 276 -11.28 -2.49 -24.04
CA LYS A 276 -11.91 -3.69 -24.63
C LYS A 276 -11.09 -4.31 -25.76
N MET A 277 -10.48 -3.47 -26.60
CA MET A 277 -9.63 -3.92 -27.70
C MET A 277 -8.22 -4.29 -27.21
N ALA A 278 -7.97 -4.17 -25.92
CA ALA A 278 -6.64 -4.38 -25.31
C ALA A 278 -5.54 -3.53 -25.98
N LEU A 279 -5.92 -2.38 -26.58
CA LEU A 279 -4.97 -1.50 -27.26
C LEU A 279 -3.93 -0.88 -26.31
N ASP A 280 -4.32 -0.71 -25.05
CA ASP A 280 -3.39 -0.27 -24.00
C ASP A 280 -2.55 -1.43 -23.41
N ARG A 281 -2.93 -2.69 -23.71
CA ARG A 281 -2.15 -3.89 -23.32
C ARG A 281 -0.99 -4.17 -24.28
N GLY A 282 -1.02 -3.61 -25.48
CA GLY A 282 0.03 -3.82 -26.49
C GLY A 282 1.31 -3.03 -26.27
N LEU A 283 1.29 -2.03 -25.39
CA LEU A 283 2.49 -1.35 -24.90
C LEU A 283 2.77 -1.86 -23.49
N ASP A 284 3.25 -3.10 -23.40
CA ASP A 284 3.84 -3.59 -22.15
C ASP A 284 5.16 -2.84 -21.93
N PHE A 285 5.07 -1.70 -21.27
CA PHE A 285 6.23 -0.90 -20.87
C PHE A 285 7.09 -1.60 -19.80
N GLY A 286 7.01 -2.94 -19.70
CA GLY A 286 7.81 -3.69 -18.75
C GLY A 286 7.68 -3.18 -17.30
N ILE A 287 8.61 -3.60 -16.47
CA ILE A 287 8.79 -3.05 -15.13
C ILE A 287 9.73 -1.84 -15.24
N ASP A 288 9.39 -0.73 -14.57
CA ASP A 288 10.26 0.45 -14.53
C ASP A 288 11.67 0.03 -14.04
N PRO A 289 12.74 0.31 -14.81
CA PRO A 289 14.10 -0.07 -14.42
C PRO A 289 14.52 0.43 -13.04
N LEU A 290 13.88 1.50 -12.56
CA LEU A 290 14.09 2.03 -11.22
C LEU A 290 13.78 1.00 -10.14
N PHE A 291 12.78 0.13 -10.34
CA PHE A 291 12.45 -0.92 -9.37
C PHE A 291 13.63 -1.87 -9.15
N LYS A 292 14.30 -2.31 -10.21
CA LYS A 292 15.52 -3.12 -10.10
C LYS A 292 16.61 -2.39 -9.31
N THR A 293 16.81 -1.12 -9.59
CA THR A 293 17.81 -0.28 -8.92
C THR A 293 17.50 -0.15 -7.41
N ILE A 294 16.23 0.02 -7.06
CA ILE A 294 15.77 0.08 -5.66
C ILE A 294 16.07 -1.23 -4.94
N MET A 295 15.71 -2.37 -5.54
CA MET A 295 15.91 -3.69 -4.93
C MET A 295 17.38 -4.04 -4.74
N LEU A 296 18.24 -3.68 -5.71
CA LEU A 296 19.71 -3.80 -5.57
C LEU A 296 20.23 -2.93 -4.43
N ASN A 297 19.81 -1.65 -4.37
CA ASN A 297 20.19 -0.76 -3.27
C ASN A 297 19.76 -1.30 -1.89
N ALA A 298 18.56 -1.86 -1.79
CA ALA A 298 18.07 -2.46 -0.55
C ALA A 298 18.93 -3.67 -0.15
N LYS A 299 19.19 -4.58 -1.10
CA LYS A 299 20.05 -5.76 -0.88
C LYS A 299 21.44 -5.35 -0.40
N ASP A 300 22.10 -4.44 -1.14
CA ASP A 300 23.46 -3.97 -0.81
C ASP A 300 23.50 -3.23 0.52
N PHE A 301 22.43 -2.50 0.86
CA PHE A 301 22.35 -1.79 2.13
C PHE A 301 22.21 -2.74 3.32
N ILE A 302 21.38 -3.78 3.20
CA ILE A 302 21.14 -4.76 4.26
C ILE A 302 22.36 -5.66 4.46
N SER A 303 23.08 -6.01 3.39
CA SER A 303 24.29 -6.83 3.48
C SER A 303 25.41 -6.19 4.32
N LYS A 304 25.43 -4.85 4.46
CA LYS A 304 26.38 -4.14 5.32
C LYS A 304 26.23 -4.45 6.82
N PHE A 305 25.11 -5.03 7.20
CA PHE A 305 24.78 -5.43 8.58
C PHE A 305 24.79 -6.96 8.76
N ASP A 306 25.33 -7.71 7.79
CA ASP A 306 25.22 -9.17 7.72
C ASP A 306 23.78 -9.67 7.76
N GLY A 307 22.84 -8.80 7.34
CA GLY A 307 21.41 -9.07 7.26
C GLY A 307 21.03 -9.69 5.93
N GLN A 308 19.88 -10.36 5.90
CA GLN A 308 19.33 -10.97 4.72
C GLN A 308 18.00 -10.33 4.31
N LEU A 309 17.89 -9.95 3.02
CA LEU A 309 16.65 -9.46 2.41
C LEU A 309 15.88 -10.63 1.81
N TYR A 310 14.58 -10.73 2.14
CA TYR A 310 13.61 -11.62 1.50
C TYR A 310 12.54 -10.81 0.80
N PHE A 311 12.22 -11.16 -0.42
CA PHE A 311 11.13 -10.57 -1.19
C PHE A 311 9.86 -11.41 -1.00
N ILE A 312 8.84 -10.83 -0.37
CA ILE A 312 7.58 -11.48 -0.07
C ILE A 312 6.54 -10.99 -1.07
N TYR A 313 6.15 -11.84 -2.00
CA TYR A 313 5.14 -11.50 -3.00
C TYR A 313 3.73 -11.73 -2.44
N LEU A 314 2.98 -10.65 -2.25
CA LEU A 314 1.62 -10.66 -1.71
C LEU A 314 0.60 -10.53 -2.83
N PRO A 315 -0.30 -11.53 -2.99
CA PRO A 315 -1.29 -11.53 -4.06
C PRO A 315 -2.50 -10.67 -3.75
N ASP A 316 -3.08 -10.08 -4.80
CA ASP A 316 -4.35 -9.37 -4.75
C ASP A 316 -5.54 -10.34 -4.61
N LYS A 317 -6.51 -9.96 -3.81
CA LYS A 317 -7.78 -10.68 -3.62
C LYS A 317 -8.51 -10.97 -4.94
N GLU A 318 -8.43 -10.06 -5.90
CA GLU A 318 -9.14 -10.19 -7.18
C GLU A 318 -8.71 -11.43 -7.98
N ARG A 319 -7.52 -11.98 -7.73
CA ARG A 319 -7.10 -13.30 -8.30
C ARG A 319 -8.07 -14.41 -7.97
N TYR A 320 -8.71 -14.34 -6.81
CA TYR A 320 -9.56 -15.40 -6.25
C TYR A 320 -11.05 -15.13 -6.44
N THR A 321 -11.41 -13.96 -6.95
CA THR A 321 -12.80 -13.59 -7.24
C THR A 321 -13.16 -13.71 -8.70
N ASN A 322 -12.19 -13.72 -9.60
CA ASN A 322 -12.40 -13.74 -11.05
C ASN A 322 -11.68 -14.96 -11.66
N GLN A 323 -12.46 -16.01 -11.98
CA GLN A 323 -11.96 -17.27 -12.53
C GLN A 323 -11.26 -17.14 -13.90
N ASN A 324 -11.38 -16.00 -14.57
CA ASN A 324 -10.81 -15.76 -15.91
C ASN A 324 -9.46 -15.00 -15.87
N LEU A 325 -8.88 -14.75 -14.71
CA LEU A 325 -7.58 -14.10 -14.62
C LEU A 325 -6.48 -15.13 -14.94
N ASN A 326 -5.67 -14.81 -15.97
CA ASN A 326 -4.47 -15.60 -16.26
C ASN A 326 -3.42 -15.30 -15.18
N GLU A 327 -3.13 -16.28 -14.34
CA GLU A 327 -2.26 -16.14 -13.16
C GLU A 327 -0.84 -15.70 -13.50
N ASP A 328 -0.29 -16.17 -14.63
CA ASP A 328 1.10 -15.91 -15.00
C ASP A 328 1.31 -14.47 -15.51
N VAL A 329 0.27 -13.87 -16.09
CA VAL A 329 0.33 -12.52 -16.69
C VAL A 329 -0.27 -11.46 -15.75
N TYR A 330 -1.06 -11.88 -14.77
CA TYR A 330 -1.77 -10.95 -13.89
C TYR A 330 -0.79 -10.01 -13.17
N LEU A 331 -1.02 -8.70 -13.35
CA LEU A 331 -0.24 -7.64 -12.72
C LEU A 331 1.29 -7.82 -12.82
N LYS A 332 1.75 -8.36 -13.95
CA LYS A 332 3.19 -8.56 -14.26
C LYS A 332 3.93 -9.50 -13.28
N LYS A 333 3.21 -10.41 -12.63
CA LYS A 333 3.80 -11.34 -11.65
C LYS A 333 5.10 -11.97 -12.13
N MET A 334 5.08 -12.62 -13.30
CA MET A 334 6.25 -13.32 -13.83
C MET A 334 7.43 -12.39 -14.07
N GLN A 335 7.18 -11.17 -14.56
CA GLN A 335 8.23 -10.17 -14.80
C GLN A 335 8.87 -9.70 -13.48
N VAL A 336 8.04 -9.45 -12.44
CA VAL A 336 8.52 -9.06 -11.10
C VAL A 336 9.36 -10.17 -10.50
N LEU A 337 8.83 -11.40 -10.45
CA LEU A 337 9.53 -12.53 -9.84
C LEU A 337 10.83 -12.86 -10.59
N LYS A 338 10.83 -12.81 -11.92
CA LYS A 338 12.04 -12.98 -12.73
C LYS A 338 13.08 -11.91 -12.40
N LEU A 339 12.70 -10.63 -12.36
CA LEU A 339 13.59 -9.53 -12.05
C LEU A 339 14.26 -9.73 -10.68
N ILE A 340 13.49 -10.11 -9.66
CA ILE A 340 13.98 -10.34 -8.30
C ILE A 340 14.91 -11.57 -8.24
N ASN A 341 14.56 -12.63 -8.95
CA ASN A 341 15.42 -13.81 -9.07
C ASN A 341 16.75 -13.50 -9.77
N ASP A 342 16.71 -12.72 -10.86
CA ASP A 342 17.91 -12.33 -11.63
C ASP A 342 18.93 -11.50 -10.81
N ILE A 343 18.48 -10.88 -9.70
CA ILE A 343 19.36 -10.16 -8.76
C ILE A 343 19.65 -10.94 -7.47
N ASN A 344 19.33 -12.24 -7.45
CA ASN A 344 19.59 -13.15 -6.35
C ASN A 344 19.04 -12.65 -4.99
N ILE A 345 17.78 -12.24 -4.95
CA ILE A 345 17.04 -12.01 -3.70
C ILE A 345 16.11 -13.20 -3.51
N PRO A 346 16.14 -13.89 -2.35
CA PRO A 346 15.23 -15.00 -2.07
C PRO A 346 13.77 -14.55 -2.11
N ILE A 347 12.92 -15.33 -2.80
CA ILE A 347 11.51 -15.02 -3.03
C ILE A 347 10.63 -15.98 -2.24
N ILE A 348 9.65 -15.42 -1.53
CA ILE A 348 8.55 -16.15 -0.92
C ILE A 348 7.25 -15.70 -1.61
N ASP A 349 6.79 -16.47 -2.60
CA ASP A 349 5.55 -16.22 -3.34
C ASP A 349 4.36 -16.76 -2.54
N ILE A 350 3.65 -15.89 -1.83
CA ILE A 350 2.51 -16.26 -0.97
C ILE A 350 1.34 -16.80 -1.81
N HIS A 351 1.17 -16.34 -3.06
CA HIS A 351 0.18 -16.94 -3.94
C HIS A 351 0.46 -18.44 -4.14
N LYS A 352 1.69 -18.78 -4.55
CA LYS A 352 2.09 -20.17 -4.82
C LYS A 352 2.24 -21.02 -3.55
N LYS A 353 2.81 -20.44 -2.49
CA LYS A 353 3.14 -21.17 -1.26
C LYS A 353 1.92 -21.42 -0.37
N PHE A 354 0.92 -20.56 -0.44
CA PHE A 354 -0.24 -20.60 0.45
C PHE A 354 -1.57 -20.63 -0.30
N PHE A 355 -1.92 -19.60 -1.05
CA PHE A 355 -3.28 -19.41 -1.57
C PHE A 355 -3.73 -20.46 -2.57
N THR A 356 -2.85 -20.93 -3.47
CA THR A 356 -3.19 -21.99 -4.45
C THR A 356 -3.52 -23.34 -3.82
N LYS A 357 -3.16 -23.54 -2.55
CA LYS A 357 -3.43 -24.76 -1.77
C LYS A 357 -4.72 -24.68 -0.97
N GLN A 358 -5.42 -23.55 -1.01
CA GLN A 358 -6.64 -23.34 -0.22
C GLN A 358 -7.88 -23.64 -1.06
N ASN A 359 -8.80 -24.41 -0.54
CA ASN A 359 -10.12 -24.62 -1.16
C ASN A 359 -10.94 -23.33 -1.20
N ASP A 360 -10.74 -22.45 -0.22
CA ASP A 360 -11.44 -21.17 -0.10
C ASP A 360 -10.47 -20.04 0.27
N PRO A 361 -9.76 -19.48 -0.70
CA PRO A 361 -8.79 -18.40 -0.47
C PRO A 361 -9.40 -17.14 0.16
N LEU A 362 -10.67 -16.83 -0.15
CA LEU A 362 -11.30 -15.59 0.29
C LEU A 362 -11.50 -15.51 1.82
N GLN A 363 -11.49 -16.63 2.53
CA GLN A 363 -11.60 -16.64 4.00
C GLN A 363 -10.44 -15.92 4.72
N TYR A 364 -9.32 -15.70 4.03
CA TYR A 364 -8.11 -15.04 4.56
C TYR A 364 -8.10 -13.53 4.31
N PHE A 365 -9.11 -13.01 3.60
CA PHE A 365 -9.32 -11.58 3.38
C PHE A 365 -10.46 -11.06 4.26
N ALA A 366 -10.34 -9.79 4.67
CA ALA A 366 -11.31 -9.18 5.59
C ALA A 366 -12.74 -9.26 5.04
N HIS A 367 -13.60 -9.92 5.80
CA HIS A 367 -15.00 -10.20 5.46
C HIS A 367 -15.21 -10.79 4.05
N ARG A 368 -14.19 -11.41 3.45
CA ARG A 368 -14.20 -12.00 2.08
C ARG A 368 -14.38 -10.98 0.95
N ILE A 369 -14.61 -9.73 1.27
CA ILE A 369 -14.97 -8.67 0.30
C ILE A 369 -13.94 -7.52 0.24
N TYR A 370 -13.12 -7.36 1.28
CA TYR A 370 -12.09 -6.33 1.30
C TYR A 370 -10.75 -6.83 0.72
N GLY A 371 -9.85 -5.90 0.44
CA GLY A 371 -8.58 -6.21 -0.19
C GLY A 371 -7.48 -6.66 0.76
N HIS A 372 -7.55 -6.25 2.03
CA HIS A 372 -6.53 -6.61 3.02
C HIS A 372 -6.83 -7.96 3.69
N TYR A 373 -5.81 -8.52 4.31
CA TYR A 373 -5.95 -9.79 5.02
C TYR A 373 -6.77 -9.65 6.30
N SER A 374 -7.52 -10.69 6.62
CA SER A 374 -8.14 -10.84 7.94
C SER A 374 -7.07 -11.16 9.00
N PRO A 375 -7.37 -11.07 10.32
CA PRO A 375 -6.46 -11.54 11.37
C PRO A 375 -5.97 -12.97 11.12
N LYS A 376 -6.88 -13.87 10.69
CA LYS A 376 -6.54 -15.23 10.27
C LYS A 376 -5.56 -15.25 9.10
N GLY A 377 -5.75 -14.37 8.10
CA GLY A 377 -4.87 -14.25 6.95
C GLY A 377 -3.46 -13.83 7.35
N TYR A 378 -3.33 -12.79 8.17
CA TYR A 378 -2.03 -12.35 8.69
C TYR A 378 -1.31 -13.45 9.47
N ASN A 379 -2.01 -14.18 10.33
CA ASN A 379 -1.43 -15.28 11.11
C ASN A 379 -0.90 -16.42 10.22
N GLU A 380 -1.74 -16.93 9.32
CA GLU A 380 -1.34 -18.05 8.45
C GLU A 380 -0.23 -17.68 7.47
N ILE A 381 -0.27 -16.47 6.91
CA ILE A 381 0.78 -15.99 6.02
C ILE A 381 2.10 -15.82 6.78
N SER A 382 2.07 -15.30 8.01
CA SER A 382 3.27 -15.19 8.86
C SER A 382 3.91 -16.56 9.13
N LYS A 383 3.11 -17.59 9.41
CA LYS A 383 3.61 -18.97 9.56
C LYS A 383 4.29 -19.48 8.29
N VAL A 384 3.68 -19.22 7.14
CA VAL A 384 4.26 -19.63 5.85
C VAL A 384 5.59 -18.91 5.60
N ILE A 385 5.67 -17.60 5.86
CA ILE A 385 6.91 -16.83 5.70
C ILE A 385 8.01 -17.40 6.59
N LEU A 386 7.74 -17.63 7.87
CA LEU A 386 8.74 -18.17 8.80
C LEU A 386 9.22 -19.55 8.38
N LYS A 387 8.32 -20.46 8.02
CA LYS A 387 8.66 -21.80 7.51
C LYS A 387 9.52 -21.75 6.25
N GLU A 388 9.22 -20.87 5.31
CA GLU A 388 10.00 -20.75 4.07
C GLU A 388 11.39 -20.15 4.33
N ILE A 389 11.54 -19.25 5.30
CA ILE A 389 12.85 -18.73 5.73
C ILE A 389 13.70 -19.85 6.32
N GLU A 390 13.14 -20.69 7.19
CA GLU A 390 13.84 -21.86 7.75
C GLU A 390 14.33 -22.79 6.65
N ASN A 391 13.45 -23.15 5.70
CA ASN A 391 13.79 -24.02 4.58
C ASN A 391 14.93 -23.46 3.70
N LEU A 392 14.89 -22.14 3.43
CA LEU A 392 15.91 -21.47 2.62
C LEU A 392 17.27 -21.38 3.34
N ASN A 393 17.28 -21.33 4.67
CA ASN A 393 18.51 -21.30 5.47
C ASN A 393 19.14 -22.69 5.59
N ILE A 394 18.35 -23.76 5.70
CA ILE A 394 18.83 -25.14 5.70
C ILE A 394 19.53 -25.46 4.38
N ASN A 395 18.91 -25.14 3.24
CA ASN A 395 19.45 -25.41 1.91
C ASN A 395 20.72 -24.60 1.58
N LYS A 396 21.12 -23.63 2.40
CA LYS A 396 22.40 -22.90 2.25
C LYS A 396 23.55 -23.51 3.05
N GLN A 397 23.24 -24.41 3.98
CA GLN A 397 24.22 -25.09 4.83
C GLN A 397 24.62 -26.47 4.26
N GLU A 398 23.86 -26.98 3.29
CA GLU A 398 24.19 -28.13 2.48
C GLU A 398 24.93 -27.70 1.18
#